data_142da8f7165ad54b2b86cb9b42d81be0
#
_entry.id   142da8f7165ad54b2b86cb9b42d81be0
#
_cell.length_a   1.000
_cell.length_b   1.000
_cell.length_c   1.000
_cell.angle_alpha   90.00
_cell.angle_beta   90.00
_cell.angle_gamma   90.00
#
_symmetry.space_group_name_H-M   'P 1'
#
loop_
_entity.id
_entity.type
_entity.pdbx_description
1 polymer ?
#
loop_
_entity_poly.entity_id
_entity_poly.type
_entity_poly.pdbx_seq_one_letter_code
_entity_poly.pdbx_strand_id
1 'polypeptide(L)'
;HVIVIGGGDTGADCIGTAHRQGALSVTNLAIGTQPPASRSEAQPWPVMPTIFEVSSAHEEGGERVYLASTVEFLGDDQGRVRALRVAETEYVDGRRVPKGGTEREIPADLVLIAMGFTGPERHSLETQLGVRFTAGGLIERDDHYAATEPSVYAAGDAGRGQSLIVWAIAEGRAAAARVDAFLMGESALPVPVGPRDIAIGLHPA
;
A
#
# COMPACT_ATOMS: atom_id res chain seq x y z
N HIS A 1 -9.64 18.12 13.43
CA HIS A 1 -8.23 17.96 13.02
C HIS A 1 -8.00 16.51 12.59
N VAL A 2 -7.59 16.32 11.35
CA VAL A 2 -7.35 14.98 10.78
C VAL A 2 -5.86 14.80 10.52
N ILE A 3 -5.29 13.66 10.98
CA ILE A 3 -3.94 13.24 10.60
C ILE A 3 -4.03 12.03 9.67
N VAL A 4 -3.29 12.05 8.56
CA VAL A 4 -3.16 10.94 7.62
C VAL A 4 -1.72 10.43 7.69
N ILE A 5 -1.53 9.16 8.08
CA ILE A 5 -0.21 8.51 8.14
C ILE A 5 -0.03 7.70 6.86
N GLY A 6 0.91 8.13 6.01
CA GLY A 6 1.25 7.50 4.73
C GLY A 6 1.17 8.48 3.57
N GLY A 7 2.20 8.46 2.71
CA GLY A 7 2.38 9.43 1.61
C GLY A 7 2.05 8.89 0.21
N GLY A 8 1.36 7.74 0.11
CA GLY A 8 0.95 7.15 -1.17
C GLY A 8 -0.46 7.57 -1.60
N ASP A 9 -0.98 6.95 -2.66
CA ASP A 9 -2.28 7.27 -3.28
C ASP A 9 -3.45 7.19 -2.29
N THR A 10 -3.47 6.15 -1.44
CA THR A 10 -4.50 6.01 -0.38
C THR A 10 -4.45 7.21 0.59
N GLY A 11 -3.25 7.68 0.93
CA GLY A 11 -3.08 8.88 1.76
C GLY A 11 -3.62 10.13 1.08
N ALA A 12 -3.37 10.28 -0.22
CA ALA A 12 -3.89 11.39 -1.01
C ALA A 12 -5.44 11.39 -1.02
N ASP A 13 -6.07 10.24 -1.24
CA ASP A 13 -7.52 10.10 -1.21
C ASP A 13 -8.11 10.44 0.17
N CYS A 14 -7.43 10.02 1.26
CA CYS A 14 -7.81 10.39 2.62
C CYS A 14 -7.76 11.91 2.83
N ILE A 15 -6.73 12.61 2.32
CA ILE A 15 -6.57 14.07 2.43
C ILE A 15 -7.75 14.77 1.75
N GLY A 16 -7.99 14.50 0.46
CA GLY A 16 -9.08 15.12 -0.27
C GLY A 16 -10.45 14.83 0.34
N THR A 17 -10.68 13.59 0.79
CA THR A 17 -11.93 13.21 1.46
C THR A 17 -12.13 13.99 2.77
N ALA A 18 -11.09 14.12 3.60
CA ALA A 18 -11.15 14.87 4.85
C ALA A 18 -11.48 16.36 4.61
N HIS A 19 -10.88 16.98 3.59
CA HIS A 19 -11.19 18.37 3.21
C HIS A 19 -12.63 18.52 2.76
N ARG A 20 -13.11 17.67 1.85
CA ARG A 20 -14.49 17.70 1.36
C ARG A 20 -15.53 17.44 2.45
N GLN A 21 -15.16 16.76 3.53
CA GLN A 21 -16.00 16.55 4.71
C GLN A 21 -15.88 17.64 5.78
N GLY A 22 -15.12 18.71 5.51
CA GLY A 22 -15.06 19.90 6.35
C GLY A 22 -14.09 19.80 7.52
N ALA A 23 -13.01 19.02 7.41
CA ALA A 23 -11.95 19.00 8.40
C ALA A 23 -11.36 20.43 8.58
N LEU A 24 -11.15 20.85 9.84
CA LEU A 24 -10.54 22.15 10.16
C LEU A 24 -9.07 22.21 9.76
N SER A 25 -8.38 21.10 9.86
CA SER A 25 -7.02 20.93 9.36
C SER A 25 -6.79 19.48 8.95
N VAL A 26 -5.93 19.29 7.96
CA VAL A 26 -5.46 17.97 7.52
C VAL A 26 -3.94 17.99 7.48
N THR A 27 -3.29 17.09 8.24
CA THR A 27 -1.83 16.92 8.24
C THR A 27 -1.49 15.53 7.75
N ASN A 28 -0.70 15.44 6.68
CA ASN A 28 -0.20 14.18 6.15
C ASN A 28 1.23 13.93 6.64
N LEU A 29 1.48 12.76 7.21
CA LEU A 29 2.78 12.35 7.73
C LEU A 29 3.40 11.29 6.84
N ALA A 30 4.59 11.57 6.32
CA ALA A 30 5.41 10.64 5.58
C ALA A 30 6.72 10.35 6.32
N ILE A 31 7.05 9.07 6.53
CA ILE A 31 8.26 8.65 7.23
C ILE A 31 9.55 8.88 6.41
N GLY A 32 9.44 8.97 5.09
CA GLY A 32 10.55 9.21 4.17
C GLY A 32 10.86 10.68 3.96
N THR A 33 11.94 10.93 3.23
CA THR A 33 12.28 12.27 2.72
C THR A 33 11.30 12.71 1.64
N GLN A 34 11.15 14.01 1.45
CA GLN A 34 10.44 14.53 0.30
C GLN A 34 11.12 14.06 -1.00
N PRO A 35 10.39 13.47 -1.94
CA PRO A 35 10.95 13.09 -3.21
C PRO A 35 11.53 14.30 -3.97
N PRO A 36 12.55 14.09 -4.82
CA PRO A 36 13.11 15.19 -5.64
C PRO A 36 12.10 15.66 -6.69
N ALA A 37 12.24 16.91 -7.14
CA ALA A 37 11.37 17.49 -8.17
C ALA A 37 11.57 16.87 -9.56
N SER A 38 12.69 16.20 -9.81
CA SER A 38 13.03 15.59 -11.09
C SER A 38 13.63 14.20 -10.89
N ARG A 39 13.64 13.41 -11.98
CA ARG A 39 14.23 12.06 -12.00
C ARG A 39 15.68 12.08 -11.52
N SER A 40 16.02 11.21 -10.58
CA SER A 40 17.38 10.94 -10.14
C SER A 40 18.16 10.14 -11.19
N GLU A 41 19.46 10.39 -11.31
CA GLU A 41 20.37 9.57 -12.13
C GLU A 41 20.44 8.10 -11.66
N ALA A 42 20.18 7.84 -10.39
CA ALA A 42 20.09 6.49 -9.83
C ALA A 42 18.86 5.71 -10.31
N GLN A 43 17.88 6.37 -10.94
CA GLN A 43 16.66 5.77 -11.48
C GLN A 43 16.52 6.07 -12.98
N PRO A 44 17.45 5.58 -13.84
CA PRO A 44 17.41 5.84 -15.27
C PRO A 44 16.19 5.16 -15.92
N TRP A 45 15.82 5.64 -17.12
CA TRP A 45 14.84 4.93 -17.95
C TRP A 45 15.31 3.48 -18.21
N PRO A 46 14.43 2.46 -18.17
CA PRO A 46 12.95 2.52 -18.05
C PRO A 46 12.41 2.41 -16.60
N VAL A 47 13.23 2.56 -15.59
CA VAL A 47 12.78 2.50 -14.19
C VAL A 47 11.78 3.63 -13.90
N MET A 48 10.68 3.32 -13.21
CA MET A 48 9.72 4.33 -12.76
C MET A 48 10.41 5.28 -11.76
N PRO A 49 10.45 6.59 -12.01
CA PRO A 49 11.15 7.50 -11.11
C PRO A 49 10.32 7.77 -9.85
N THR A 50 11.00 7.93 -8.72
CA THR A 50 10.40 8.50 -7.52
C THR A 50 10.60 10.01 -7.55
N ILE A 51 9.54 10.74 -7.93
CA ILE A 51 9.53 12.21 -8.00
C ILE A 51 8.44 12.80 -7.11
N PHE A 52 8.60 14.07 -6.74
CA PHE A 52 7.59 14.80 -6.01
C PHE A 52 6.38 15.07 -6.90
N GLU A 53 5.25 14.51 -6.50
CA GLU A 53 3.98 14.67 -7.20
C GLU A 53 2.95 15.37 -6.31
N VAL A 54 2.13 16.20 -6.94
CA VAL A 54 0.96 16.83 -6.34
C VAL A 54 -0.25 16.34 -7.09
N SER A 55 -1.04 15.47 -6.45
CA SER A 55 -2.32 15.01 -7.01
C SER A 55 -3.40 16.08 -6.78
N SER A 56 -4.53 15.95 -7.49
CA SER A 56 -5.69 16.84 -7.29
C SER A 56 -6.16 16.87 -5.83
N ALA A 57 -6.08 15.76 -5.12
CA ALA A 57 -6.41 15.70 -3.69
C ALA A 57 -5.46 16.54 -2.81
N HIS A 58 -4.17 16.62 -3.17
CA HIS A 58 -3.22 17.50 -2.47
C HIS A 58 -3.44 18.98 -2.81
N GLU A 59 -3.97 19.30 -3.99
CA GLU A 59 -4.32 20.68 -4.37
C GLU A 59 -5.51 21.22 -3.56
N GLU A 60 -6.34 20.35 -3.00
CA GLU A 60 -7.44 20.73 -2.10
C GLU A 60 -6.93 21.31 -0.78
N GLY A 61 -5.67 21.08 -0.40
CA GLY A 61 -5.03 21.64 0.78
C GLY A 61 -4.33 20.63 1.67
N GLY A 62 -4.06 21.04 2.91
CA GLY A 62 -3.38 20.23 3.91
C GLY A 62 -1.86 20.44 3.96
N GLU A 63 -1.29 20.10 5.11
CA GLU A 63 0.14 20.15 5.36
C GLU A 63 0.75 18.76 5.09
N ARG A 64 1.86 18.69 4.35
CA ARG A 64 2.64 17.47 4.12
C ARG A 64 3.95 17.54 4.90
N VAL A 65 4.09 16.67 5.89
CA VAL A 65 5.28 16.59 6.77
C VAL A 65 6.07 15.34 6.42
N TYR A 66 7.31 15.54 6.01
CA TYR A 66 8.26 14.48 5.69
C TYR A 66 9.18 14.19 6.88
N LEU A 67 9.84 13.04 6.87
CA LEU A 67 10.69 12.57 7.95
C LEU A 67 9.95 12.59 9.31
N ALA A 68 8.69 12.20 9.31
CA ALA A 68 7.85 12.16 10.50
C ALA A 68 7.56 10.71 10.91
N SER A 69 8.10 10.31 12.04
CA SER A 69 7.83 9.02 12.68
C SER A 69 6.71 9.17 13.70
N THR A 70 5.70 8.30 13.61
CA THR A 70 4.67 8.16 14.63
C THR A 70 5.25 7.44 15.84
N VAL A 71 5.15 8.05 17.02
CA VAL A 71 5.65 7.49 18.27
C VAL A 71 4.52 6.89 19.09
N GLU A 72 3.43 7.65 19.26
CA GLU A 72 2.33 7.25 20.14
C GLU A 72 1.01 7.92 19.78
N PHE A 73 -0.09 7.19 19.95
CA PHE A 73 -1.44 7.74 19.86
C PHE A 73 -1.88 8.13 21.27
N LEU A 74 -2.22 9.41 21.46
CA LEU A 74 -2.64 9.94 22.75
C LEU A 74 -4.16 10.00 22.81
N GLY A 75 -4.73 9.33 23.82
CA GLY A 75 -6.16 9.29 24.06
C GLY A 75 -6.65 10.35 25.06
N ASP A 76 -7.97 10.55 25.08
CA ASP A 76 -8.67 11.24 26.15
C ASP A 76 -9.23 10.22 27.18
N ASP A 77 -9.87 10.72 28.24
CA ASP A 77 -10.47 9.91 29.30
C ASP A 77 -11.63 9.02 28.81
N GLN A 78 -12.11 9.24 27.59
CA GLN A 78 -13.18 8.45 26.95
C GLN A 78 -12.64 7.45 25.93
N GLY A 79 -11.32 7.31 25.84
CA GLY A 79 -10.66 6.39 24.90
C GLY A 79 -10.66 6.87 23.44
N ARG A 80 -10.95 8.15 23.18
CA ARG A 80 -10.88 8.74 21.83
C ARG A 80 -9.49 9.36 21.63
N VAL A 81 -9.00 9.34 20.38
CA VAL A 81 -7.75 10.04 20.04
C VAL A 81 -7.91 11.54 20.26
N ARG A 82 -6.93 12.18 20.90
CA ARG A 82 -6.84 13.62 21.09
C ARG A 82 -5.62 14.25 20.42
N ALA A 83 -4.57 13.46 20.22
CA ALA A 83 -3.34 13.91 19.59
C ALA A 83 -2.48 12.71 19.14
N LEU A 84 -1.55 12.99 18.24
CA LEU A 84 -0.49 12.07 17.85
C LEU A 84 0.85 12.62 18.29
N ARG A 85 1.66 11.80 19.01
CA ARG A 85 3.05 12.14 19.30
C ARG A 85 3.90 11.66 18.14
N VAL A 86 4.65 12.59 17.54
CA VAL A 86 5.54 12.36 16.41
C VAL A 86 6.95 12.83 16.75
N ALA A 87 7.95 12.22 16.09
CA ALA A 87 9.34 12.65 16.16
C ALA A 87 9.90 12.79 14.74
N GLU A 88 11.03 13.51 14.59
CA GLU A 88 11.79 13.44 13.35
C GLU A 88 12.26 12.00 13.10
N THR A 89 12.36 11.63 11.81
CA THR A 89 12.89 10.32 11.41
C THR A 89 14.39 10.43 11.16
N GLU A 90 15.16 9.54 11.76
CA GLU A 90 16.57 9.33 11.42
C GLU A 90 16.81 7.92 10.88
N TYR A 91 17.98 7.71 10.27
CA TYR A 91 18.39 6.40 9.74
C TYR A 91 19.48 5.83 10.65
N VAL A 92 19.19 4.68 11.26
CA VAL A 92 20.13 3.92 12.08
C VAL A 92 20.21 2.50 11.52
N ASP A 93 21.39 2.07 11.12
CA ASP A 93 21.64 0.74 10.53
C ASP A 93 20.69 0.40 9.36
N GLY A 94 20.44 1.39 8.50
CA GLY A 94 19.55 1.23 7.33
C GLY A 94 18.04 1.23 7.66
N ARG A 95 17.66 1.40 8.92
CA ARG A 95 16.28 1.47 9.37
C ARG A 95 15.85 2.89 9.70
N ARG A 96 14.60 3.20 9.42
CA ARG A 96 13.98 4.46 9.83
C ARG A 96 13.51 4.33 11.28
N VAL A 97 14.00 5.20 12.15
CA VAL A 97 13.66 5.22 13.59
C VAL A 97 13.28 6.63 14.02
N PRO A 98 12.43 6.77 15.06
CA PRO A 98 12.19 8.08 15.68
C PRO A 98 13.48 8.62 16.30
N LYS A 99 13.81 9.88 16.01
CA LYS A 99 14.94 10.59 16.60
C LYS A 99 14.57 11.13 17.98
N GLY A 100 15.26 10.63 19.01
CA GLY A 100 15.01 11.04 20.39
C GLY A 100 15.26 12.54 20.62
N GLY A 101 14.42 13.16 21.45
CA GLY A 101 14.49 14.59 21.78
C GLY A 101 13.88 15.52 20.73
N THR A 102 13.21 14.98 19.72
CA THR A 102 12.49 15.77 18.69
C THR A 102 10.98 15.56 18.76
N GLU A 103 10.48 14.92 19.81
CA GLU A 103 9.09 14.59 19.98
C GLU A 103 8.23 15.85 20.10
N ARG A 104 7.09 15.84 19.39
CA ARG A 104 6.06 16.87 19.49
C ARG A 104 4.68 16.27 19.36
N GLU A 105 3.67 16.93 19.92
CA GLU A 105 2.29 16.51 19.80
C GLU A 105 1.59 17.31 18.69
N ILE A 106 0.82 16.61 17.88
CA ILE A 106 -0.07 17.20 16.86
C ILE A 106 -1.50 16.87 17.29
N PRO A 107 -2.37 17.86 17.51
CA PRO A 107 -3.78 17.62 17.85
C PRO A 107 -4.48 16.82 16.75
N ALA A 108 -5.30 15.85 17.13
CA ALA A 108 -6.06 15.03 16.20
C ALA A 108 -7.38 14.57 16.81
N ASP A 109 -8.47 14.73 16.08
CA ASP A 109 -9.77 14.14 16.37
C ASP A 109 -9.96 12.83 15.61
N LEU A 110 -9.22 12.65 14.51
CA LEU A 110 -9.21 11.45 13.67
C LEU A 110 -7.80 11.19 13.12
N VAL A 111 -7.36 9.94 13.20
CA VAL A 111 -6.11 9.50 12.56
C VAL A 111 -6.41 8.38 11.56
N LEU A 112 -6.04 8.58 10.31
CA LEU A 112 -6.20 7.63 9.22
C LEU A 112 -4.85 6.99 8.91
N ILE A 113 -4.78 5.65 8.98
CA ILE A 113 -3.58 4.88 8.69
C ILE A 113 -3.64 4.41 7.23
N ALA A 114 -2.82 5.02 6.37
CA ALA A 114 -2.76 4.78 4.93
C ALA A 114 -1.37 4.26 4.51
N MET A 115 -0.84 3.26 5.24
CA MET A 115 0.51 2.72 5.08
C MET A 115 0.57 1.43 4.27
N GLY A 116 -0.39 1.19 3.39
CA GLY A 116 -0.49 -0.02 2.57
C GLY A 116 -1.28 -1.13 3.27
N PHE A 117 -1.06 -2.36 2.82
CA PHE A 117 -1.82 -3.53 3.28
C PHE A 117 -0.86 -4.65 3.70
N THR A 118 -1.30 -5.49 4.60
CA THR A 118 -0.54 -6.68 5.04
C THR A 118 -0.87 -7.93 4.22
N GLY A 119 -1.88 -7.86 3.38
CA GLY A 119 -2.36 -8.95 2.53
C GLY A 119 -3.88 -9.11 2.59
N PRO A 120 -4.42 -10.16 1.96
CA PRO A 120 -5.83 -10.53 2.04
C PRO A 120 -6.25 -10.87 3.47
N GLU A 121 -7.54 -10.73 3.77
CA GLU A 121 -8.09 -11.12 5.06
C GLU A 121 -7.97 -12.65 5.24
N ARG A 122 -7.04 -13.06 6.11
CA ARG A 122 -6.57 -14.44 6.19
C ARG A 122 -7.60 -15.38 6.83
N HIS A 123 -8.16 -14.96 7.97
CA HIS A 123 -8.97 -15.84 8.79
C HIS A 123 -10.18 -16.42 8.03
N SER A 124 -10.95 -15.55 7.37
CA SER A 124 -12.13 -15.98 6.61
C SER A 124 -11.77 -16.88 5.44
N LEU A 125 -10.69 -16.56 4.73
CA LEU A 125 -10.25 -17.33 3.54
C LEU A 125 -9.72 -18.72 3.95
N GLU A 126 -8.94 -18.81 5.03
CA GLU A 126 -8.46 -20.10 5.54
C GLU A 126 -9.61 -20.97 6.05
N THR A 127 -10.53 -20.41 6.86
CA THR A 127 -11.60 -21.20 7.50
C THR A 127 -12.71 -21.58 6.55
N GLN A 128 -13.04 -20.73 5.57
CA GLN A 128 -14.16 -20.98 4.65
C GLN A 128 -13.73 -21.67 3.35
N LEU A 129 -12.55 -21.36 2.84
CA LEU A 129 -12.06 -21.88 1.57
C LEU A 129 -10.90 -22.86 1.72
N GLY A 130 -10.28 -22.99 2.89
CA GLY A 130 -9.16 -23.89 3.12
C GLY A 130 -7.85 -23.52 2.41
N VAL A 131 -7.77 -22.31 1.83
CA VAL A 131 -6.58 -21.88 1.09
C VAL A 131 -5.40 -21.63 2.02
N ARG A 132 -4.19 -21.94 1.57
CA ARG A 132 -2.96 -21.67 2.31
C ARG A 132 -2.36 -20.32 1.95
N PHE A 133 -1.58 -19.79 2.87
CA PHE A 133 -0.89 -18.53 2.74
C PHE A 133 0.61 -18.71 2.80
N THR A 134 1.33 -17.93 2.02
CA THR A 134 2.79 -17.81 2.11
C THR A 134 3.22 -17.18 3.43
N ALA A 135 4.50 -17.28 3.78
CA ALA A 135 5.06 -16.56 4.94
C ALA A 135 4.88 -15.03 4.84
N GLY A 136 4.77 -14.48 3.63
CA GLY A 136 4.50 -13.06 3.38
C GLY A 136 3.03 -12.66 3.46
N GLY A 137 2.10 -13.57 3.82
CA GLY A 137 0.68 -13.26 3.96
C GLY A 137 -0.12 -13.22 2.66
N LEU A 138 0.42 -13.75 1.56
CA LEU A 138 -0.27 -13.85 0.27
C LEU A 138 -0.86 -15.23 0.08
N ILE A 139 -1.93 -15.37 -0.70
CA ILE A 139 -2.50 -16.66 -1.04
C ILE A 139 -1.47 -17.47 -1.85
N GLU A 140 -1.15 -18.69 -1.37
CA GLU A 140 -0.33 -19.62 -2.14
C GLU A 140 -1.03 -20.01 -3.45
N ARG A 141 -0.29 -19.95 -4.56
CA ARG A 141 -0.78 -20.30 -5.88
C ARG A 141 0.32 -20.91 -6.74
N ASP A 142 -0.06 -21.72 -7.67
CA ASP A 142 0.84 -22.33 -8.65
C ASP A 142 1.08 -21.42 -9.88
N ASP A 143 1.80 -21.92 -10.87
CA ASP A 143 2.08 -21.20 -12.12
C ASP A 143 0.84 -21.05 -13.03
N HIS A 144 -0.30 -21.59 -12.64
CA HIS A 144 -1.59 -21.48 -13.30
C HIS A 144 -2.60 -20.66 -12.51
N TYR A 145 -2.15 -19.90 -11.50
CA TYR A 145 -2.99 -19.10 -10.59
C TYR A 145 -3.89 -19.94 -9.67
N ALA A 146 -3.83 -21.28 -9.72
CA ALA A 146 -4.63 -22.13 -8.85
C ALA A 146 -4.07 -22.08 -7.42
N ALA A 147 -4.97 -21.89 -6.45
CA ALA A 147 -4.67 -22.01 -5.03
C ALA A 147 -4.53 -23.48 -4.61
N THR A 148 -4.30 -23.72 -3.33
CA THR A 148 -4.19 -25.07 -2.78
C THR A 148 -5.49 -25.86 -2.81
N GLU A 149 -6.63 -25.16 -2.83
CA GLU A 149 -7.95 -25.78 -2.91
C GLU A 149 -8.45 -25.85 -4.36
N PRO A 150 -9.07 -26.96 -4.76
CA PRO A 150 -9.62 -27.11 -6.11
C PRO A 150 -10.61 -26.00 -6.46
N SER A 151 -10.59 -25.54 -7.69
CA SER A 151 -11.48 -24.50 -8.22
C SER A 151 -11.32 -23.11 -7.60
N VAL A 152 -10.29 -22.90 -6.76
CA VAL A 152 -9.94 -21.59 -6.21
C VAL A 152 -8.73 -21.05 -6.95
N TYR A 153 -8.83 -19.80 -7.41
CA TYR A 153 -7.76 -19.11 -8.13
C TYR A 153 -7.47 -17.76 -7.47
N ALA A 154 -6.20 -17.36 -7.43
CA ALA A 154 -5.78 -16.09 -6.86
C ALA A 154 -5.01 -15.26 -7.89
N ALA A 155 -5.42 -14.01 -8.11
CA ALA A 155 -4.79 -13.07 -9.04
C ALA A 155 -4.63 -11.69 -8.40
N GLY A 156 -3.78 -10.86 -8.98
CA GLY A 156 -3.50 -9.51 -8.48
C GLY A 156 -2.89 -9.50 -7.08
N ASP A 157 -3.20 -8.48 -6.30
CA ASP A 157 -2.58 -8.22 -5.00
C ASP A 157 -2.73 -9.39 -4.01
N ALA A 158 -3.80 -10.16 -4.11
CA ALA A 158 -4.05 -11.31 -3.23
C ALA A 158 -2.98 -12.42 -3.36
N GLY A 159 -2.38 -12.60 -4.53
CA GLY A 159 -1.38 -13.63 -4.78
C GLY A 159 0.00 -13.09 -5.14
N ARG A 160 0.08 -11.82 -5.59
CA ARG A 160 1.33 -11.14 -5.97
C ARG A 160 1.89 -10.24 -4.87
N GLY A 161 1.05 -9.73 -4.00
CA GLY A 161 1.30 -8.57 -3.16
C GLY A 161 0.91 -7.27 -3.85
N GLN A 162 0.98 -6.17 -3.12
CA GLN A 162 0.63 -4.86 -3.63
C GLN A 162 1.41 -4.51 -4.90
N SER A 163 0.68 -4.17 -5.97
CA SER A 163 1.25 -3.90 -7.27
C SER A 163 0.41 -2.91 -8.06
N LEU A 164 0.84 -2.57 -9.29
CA LEU A 164 0.09 -1.70 -10.17
C LEU A 164 -1.19 -2.38 -10.67
N ILE A 165 -2.25 -1.60 -10.88
CA ILE A 165 -3.54 -2.09 -11.38
C ILE A 165 -3.42 -2.82 -12.72
N VAL A 166 -2.45 -2.43 -13.56
CA VAL A 166 -2.19 -3.10 -14.84
C VAL A 166 -1.77 -4.57 -14.65
N TRP A 167 -1.06 -4.89 -13.56
CA TRP A 167 -0.72 -6.27 -13.20
C TRP A 167 -1.95 -7.04 -12.75
N ALA A 168 -2.81 -6.44 -11.91
CA ALA A 168 -4.04 -7.08 -11.47
C ALA A 168 -4.95 -7.41 -12.65
N ILE A 169 -5.08 -6.51 -13.63
CA ILE A 169 -5.85 -6.73 -14.87
C ILE A 169 -5.22 -7.86 -15.70
N ALA A 170 -3.91 -7.83 -15.92
CA ALA A 170 -3.21 -8.83 -16.73
C ALA A 170 -3.28 -10.23 -16.09
N GLU A 171 -3.05 -10.34 -14.77
CA GLU A 171 -3.19 -11.59 -14.03
C GLU A 171 -4.64 -12.07 -13.98
N GLY A 172 -5.61 -11.18 -13.78
CA GLY A 172 -7.04 -11.55 -13.82
C GLY A 172 -7.45 -12.16 -15.16
N ARG A 173 -6.97 -11.62 -16.28
CA ARG A 173 -7.18 -12.18 -17.61
C ARG A 173 -6.50 -13.54 -17.78
N ALA A 174 -5.27 -13.69 -17.29
CA ALA A 174 -4.57 -14.95 -17.35
C ALA A 174 -5.23 -16.03 -16.46
N ALA A 175 -5.67 -15.66 -15.25
CA ALA A 175 -6.41 -16.55 -14.37
C ALA A 175 -7.75 -16.97 -14.99
N ALA A 176 -8.47 -16.04 -15.65
CA ALA A 176 -9.70 -16.36 -16.36
C ALA A 176 -9.50 -17.43 -17.45
N ALA A 177 -8.39 -17.37 -18.21
CA ALA A 177 -8.04 -18.39 -19.18
C ALA A 177 -7.81 -19.77 -18.52
N ARG A 178 -7.26 -19.81 -17.30
CA ARG A 178 -7.06 -21.06 -16.55
C ARG A 178 -8.36 -21.61 -16.00
N VAL A 179 -9.25 -20.76 -15.52
CA VAL A 179 -10.60 -21.12 -15.09
C VAL A 179 -11.40 -21.68 -16.29
N ASP A 180 -11.34 -21.02 -17.44
CA ASP A 180 -12.01 -21.48 -18.66
C ASP A 180 -11.49 -22.85 -19.09
N ALA A 181 -10.16 -23.05 -19.13
CA ALA A 181 -9.57 -24.35 -19.42
C ALA A 181 -9.96 -25.44 -18.42
N PHE A 182 -10.07 -25.10 -17.13
CA PHE A 182 -10.53 -26.04 -16.09
C PHE A 182 -11.99 -26.47 -16.31
N LEU A 183 -12.86 -25.55 -16.70
CA LEU A 183 -14.29 -25.81 -16.88
C LEU A 183 -14.61 -26.46 -18.25
N MET A 184 -13.89 -26.08 -19.30
CA MET A 184 -14.18 -26.47 -20.69
C MET A 184 -13.22 -27.53 -21.23
N GLY A 185 -12.14 -27.87 -20.50
CA GLY A 185 -11.08 -28.75 -20.94
C GLY A 185 -9.94 -28.05 -21.70
N GLU A 186 -10.24 -27.00 -22.42
CA GLU A 186 -9.29 -26.13 -23.13
C GLU A 186 -9.77 -24.68 -23.12
N SER A 187 -8.88 -23.73 -23.45
CA SER A 187 -9.22 -22.31 -23.53
C SER A 187 -8.52 -21.65 -24.71
N ALA A 188 -9.25 -20.82 -25.45
CA ALA A 188 -8.71 -19.92 -26.46
C ALA A 188 -8.41 -18.51 -25.90
N LEU A 189 -8.65 -18.26 -24.62
CA LEU A 189 -8.41 -16.97 -23.99
C LEU A 189 -6.91 -16.67 -23.85
N PRO A 190 -6.49 -15.42 -23.97
CA PRO A 190 -5.09 -15.04 -23.86
C PRO A 190 -4.58 -15.17 -22.42
N VAL A 191 -3.31 -15.60 -22.28
CA VAL A 191 -2.57 -15.63 -21.01
C VAL A 191 -1.46 -14.59 -21.11
N PRO A 192 -1.72 -13.30 -20.81
CA PRO A 192 -0.76 -12.23 -21.07
C PRO A 192 0.46 -12.26 -20.16
N VAL A 193 0.34 -12.77 -18.94
CA VAL A 193 1.41 -12.85 -17.95
C VAL A 193 1.32 -14.14 -17.13
N GLY A 194 2.45 -14.54 -16.54
CA GLY A 194 2.53 -15.59 -15.52
C GLY A 194 2.61 -15.03 -14.10
N PRO A 195 2.32 -15.85 -13.07
CA PRO A 195 2.37 -15.42 -11.66
C PRO A 195 3.75 -14.93 -11.19
N ARG A 196 4.82 -15.34 -11.87
CA ARG A 196 6.21 -15.00 -11.53
C ARG A 196 6.79 -13.88 -12.39
N ASP A 197 6.04 -13.37 -13.36
CA ASP A 197 6.52 -12.26 -14.19
C ASP A 197 6.69 -11.01 -13.35
N ILE A 198 7.77 -10.28 -13.58
CA ILE A 198 8.11 -9.03 -12.89
C ILE A 198 8.20 -7.88 -13.89
N ALA A 199 7.96 -6.66 -13.42
CA ALA A 199 8.14 -5.47 -14.24
C ALA A 199 9.61 -5.25 -14.59
N ILE A 200 9.88 -4.77 -15.80
CA ILE A 200 11.23 -4.37 -16.22
C ILE A 200 11.75 -3.28 -15.28
N GLY A 201 12.94 -3.48 -14.72
CA GLY A 201 13.61 -2.52 -13.84
C GLY A 201 13.24 -2.61 -12.35
N LEU A 202 12.37 -3.54 -11.95
CA LEU A 202 12.21 -3.92 -10.56
C LEU A 202 13.14 -5.11 -10.27
N HIS A 203 14.28 -4.85 -9.65
CA HIS A 203 15.06 -5.92 -9.05
C HIS A 203 14.40 -6.30 -7.72
N PRO A 204 14.22 -7.61 -7.43
CA PRO A 204 13.81 -8.01 -6.09
C PRO A 204 14.86 -7.49 -5.10
N ALA A 205 14.40 -6.84 -4.04
CA ALA A 205 15.24 -6.37 -2.94
C ALA A 205 15.77 -7.54 -2.12
#